data_7ec29d76c8719a0c5cdc801b68041302
#
_entry.id   7ec29d76c8719a0c5cdc801b68041302
#
_cell.length_a   1.000
_cell.length_b   1.000
_cell.length_c   1.000
_cell.angle_alpha   90.00
_cell.angle_beta   90.00
_cell.angle_gamma   90.00
#
_symmetry.space_group_name_H-M   'P 1'
#
loop_
_entity.id
_entity.type
_entity.pdbx_description
1 polymer ?
#
loop_
_entity_poly.entity_id
_entity_poly.type
_entity_poly.pdbx_seq_one_letter_code
_entity_poly.pdbx_strand_id
1 'polypeptide(L)'
;MSTMNQEAHYRRMTQDSIPHLITQLAVPTIISMLVTSIYNMADTYFVGTISTSASGATGIVFSLMSILQAFGFMFGHGAGANISQQLGSKNIEKARIYASTSFFLSIFVGAVVMVIGLIFMDPMMRMMGSTDTILPYARIYAFYILLAGMAMTSSCVLNNILRYEGKAFYAMIGLTLGGVLNIFGDYILVRVFHMGIAGAGLSTTISQYISMFVLVLPYLQGKTQSRLQPKYVTCKPEILNRIFTTGLPSLSRQGLNSLSTMVLNTTSAMYGDAAVAGISIATRIVSFLFCVALGIGQGFQPVSAFNYGAKIYSRVKKGFYFTLKSGTALMSILAVLAFTFSGQFVALFRDDPDVIAVGTTALRFQCISLVLMPMTMYGNMLFQSISRSAIATFLAMLRSGLVLIPAVIILHACFGIAGIEAAQSVSEITTAIISLPFILYLFKTFPEDGRDII
;
A
#
# COMPACT_ATOMS: atom_id res chain seq x y z
N MET A 1 -19.14 2.62 23.16
CA MET A 1 -18.48 1.43 23.76
C MET A 1 -18.45 1.62 25.27
N SER A 2 -18.80 0.59 26.04
CA SER A 2 -18.71 0.65 27.51
C SER A 2 -17.24 0.67 27.95
N THR A 3 -16.98 1.18 29.15
CA THR A 3 -15.64 1.18 29.76
C THR A 3 -15.04 -0.24 29.84
N MET A 4 -15.87 -1.27 30.08
CA MET A 4 -15.48 -2.68 30.06
C MET A 4 -14.88 -3.11 28.69
N ASN A 5 -15.46 -2.68 27.57
CA ASN A 5 -14.95 -3.01 26.24
C ASN A 5 -13.62 -2.30 25.92
N GLN A 6 -13.39 -1.13 26.50
CA GLN A 6 -12.12 -0.40 26.35
C GLN A 6 -11.00 -1.10 27.10
N GLU A 7 -11.28 -1.53 28.34
CA GLU A 7 -10.33 -2.27 29.17
C GLU A 7 -9.98 -3.64 28.55
N ALA A 8 -10.97 -4.35 28.04
CA ALA A 8 -10.77 -5.63 27.35
C ALA A 8 -9.88 -5.47 26.11
N HIS A 9 -10.09 -4.40 25.32
CA HIS A 9 -9.24 -4.11 24.17
C HIS A 9 -7.82 -3.75 24.59
N TYR A 10 -7.66 -2.93 25.63
CA TYR A 10 -6.36 -2.57 26.18
C TYR A 10 -5.59 -3.81 26.63
N ARG A 11 -6.23 -4.71 27.41
CA ARG A 11 -5.62 -5.97 27.87
C ARG A 11 -5.22 -6.83 26.69
N ARG A 12 -6.08 -7.00 25.70
CA ARG A 12 -5.77 -7.75 24.48
C ARG A 12 -4.50 -7.23 23.80
N MET A 13 -4.39 -5.91 23.56
CA MET A 13 -3.26 -5.33 22.85
C MET A 13 -1.95 -5.35 23.67
N THR A 14 -2.04 -5.35 25.02
CA THR A 14 -0.87 -5.28 25.92
C THR A 14 -0.49 -6.60 26.57
N GLN A 15 -1.39 -7.57 26.67
CA GLN A 15 -1.17 -8.81 27.42
C GLN A 15 -1.20 -10.09 26.58
N ASP A 16 -1.98 -10.13 25.49
CA ASP A 16 -2.03 -11.31 24.63
C ASP A 16 -0.66 -11.64 24.04
N SER A 17 -0.46 -12.90 23.69
CA SER A 17 0.79 -13.34 23.08
C SER A 17 1.04 -12.60 21.75
N ILE A 18 2.23 -12.06 21.58
CA ILE A 18 2.61 -11.26 20.42
C ILE A 18 2.43 -12.03 19.08
N PRO A 19 2.86 -13.31 18.98
CA PRO A 19 2.65 -14.07 17.75
C PRO A 19 1.18 -14.20 17.38
N HIS A 20 0.33 -14.54 18.33
CA HIS A 20 -1.11 -14.69 18.10
C HIS A 20 -1.75 -13.37 17.65
N LEU A 21 -1.43 -12.28 18.34
CA LEU A 21 -1.99 -10.96 18.05
C LEU A 21 -1.57 -10.46 16.65
N ILE A 22 -0.29 -10.54 16.33
CA ILE A 22 0.22 -10.11 15.00
C ILE A 22 -0.38 -10.98 13.90
N THR A 23 -0.40 -12.31 14.06
CA THR A 23 -0.97 -13.21 13.04
C THR A 23 -2.46 -12.95 12.83
N GLN A 24 -3.23 -12.73 13.89
CA GLN A 24 -4.65 -12.43 13.82
C GLN A 24 -4.95 -11.12 13.07
N LEU A 25 -4.03 -10.14 13.10
CA LEU A 25 -4.15 -8.89 12.36
C LEU A 25 -3.57 -8.99 10.94
N ALA A 26 -2.53 -9.78 10.76
CA ALA A 26 -1.84 -9.94 9.48
C ALA A 26 -2.67 -10.76 8.47
N VAL A 27 -3.27 -11.87 8.88
CA VAL A 27 -4.01 -12.76 7.96
C VAL A 27 -5.14 -12.04 7.24
N PRO A 28 -6.06 -11.31 7.89
CA PRO A 28 -7.09 -10.55 7.18
C PRO A 28 -6.49 -9.49 6.26
N THR A 29 -5.38 -8.89 6.65
CA THR A 29 -4.71 -7.86 5.85
C THR A 29 -4.08 -8.45 4.58
N ILE A 30 -3.41 -9.61 4.68
CA ILE A 30 -2.89 -10.35 3.53
C ILE A 30 -4.00 -10.68 2.54
N ILE A 31 -5.12 -11.22 3.04
CA ILE A 31 -6.30 -11.54 2.21
C ILE A 31 -6.78 -10.28 1.47
N SER A 32 -6.93 -9.16 2.17
CA SER A 32 -7.35 -7.89 1.55
C SER A 32 -6.41 -7.44 0.44
N MET A 33 -5.09 -7.52 0.68
CA MET A 33 -4.09 -7.11 -0.30
C MET A 33 -4.09 -8.01 -1.54
N LEU A 34 -4.21 -9.32 -1.35
CA LEU A 34 -4.31 -10.27 -2.46
C LEU A 34 -5.58 -10.06 -3.28
N VAL A 35 -6.73 -9.87 -2.63
CA VAL A 35 -7.99 -9.56 -3.32
C VAL A 35 -7.87 -8.25 -4.10
N THR A 36 -7.23 -7.23 -3.52
CA THR A 36 -6.97 -5.96 -4.21
C THR A 36 -6.12 -6.14 -5.47
N SER A 37 -5.08 -6.95 -5.39
CA SER A 37 -4.27 -7.30 -6.56
C SER A 37 -5.06 -8.04 -7.63
N ILE A 38 -5.89 -9.00 -7.23
CA ILE A 38 -6.72 -9.79 -8.13
C ILE A 38 -7.75 -8.93 -8.86
N TYR A 39 -8.47 -8.07 -8.15
CA TYR A 39 -9.46 -7.22 -8.81
C TYR A 39 -8.83 -6.21 -9.77
N ASN A 40 -7.66 -5.63 -9.45
CA ASN A 40 -6.94 -4.76 -10.37
C ASN A 40 -6.51 -5.49 -11.67
N MET A 41 -6.14 -6.77 -11.55
CA MET A 41 -5.85 -7.60 -12.73
C MET A 41 -7.10 -7.91 -13.54
N ALA A 42 -8.21 -8.20 -12.88
CA ALA A 42 -9.49 -8.48 -13.52
C ALA A 42 -10.02 -7.27 -14.28
N ASP A 43 -9.99 -6.07 -13.68
CA ASP A 43 -10.37 -4.82 -14.34
C ASP A 43 -9.53 -4.58 -15.61
N THR A 44 -8.20 -4.72 -15.49
CA THR A 44 -7.30 -4.61 -16.65
C THR A 44 -7.63 -5.65 -17.74
N TYR A 45 -7.99 -6.87 -17.36
CA TYR A 45 -8.38 -7.92 -18.30
C TYR A 45 -9.69 -7.55 -19.02
N PHE A 46 -10.74 -7.18 -18.30
CA PHE A 46 -12.03 -6.85 -18.90
C PHE A 46 -11.92 -5.65 -19.85
N VAL A 47 -11.23 -4.59 -19.46
CA VAL A 47 -11.02 -3.43 -20.36
C VAL A 47 -10.13 -3.78 -21.54
N GLY A 48 -9.12 -4.63 -21.36
CA GLY A 48 -8.26 -5.14 -22.43
C GLY A 48 -9.02 -5.88 -23.54
N THR A 49 -10.20 -6.44 -23.22
CA THR A 49 -11.06 -7.12 -24.22
C THR A 49 -11.85 -6.15 -25.09
N ILE A 50 -11.89 -4.86 -24.77
CA ILE A 50 -12.67 -3.86 -25.53
C ILE A 50 -11.87 -3.38 -26.75
N SER A 51 -10.68 -2.84 -26.52
CA SER A 51 -9.75 -2.40 -27.57
C SER A 51 -8.36 -2.11 -26.99
N THR A 52 -7.34 -2.04 -27.85
CA THR A 52 -5.99 -1.65 -27.45
C THR A 52 -5.96 -0.24 -26.87
N SER A 53 -6.70 0.70 -27.46
CA SER A 53 -6.80 2.08 -26.94
C SER A 53 -7.49 2.16 -25.58
N ALA A 54 -8.52 1.33 -25.31
CA ALA A 54 -9.15 1.22 -24.02
C ALA A 54 -8.18 0.65 -22.97
N SER A 55 -7.41 -0.37 -23.33
CA SER A 55 -6.35 -0.91 -22.45
C SER A 55 -5.27 0.13 -22.14
N GLY A 56 -4.87 0.94 -23.11
CA GLY A 56 -3.96 2.06 -22.90
C GLY A 56 -4.55 3.11 -21.95
N ALA A 57 -5.84 3.39 -22.06
CA ALA A 57 -6.55 4.35 -21.20
C ALA A 57 -6.55 3.90 -19.72
N THR A 58 -6.76 2.61 -19.43
CA THR A 58 -6.69 2.10 -18.06
C THR A 58 -5.30 2.26 -17.47
N GLY A 59 -4.24 2.01 -18.24
CA GLY A 59 -2.86 2.23 -17.78
C GLY A 59 -2.58 3.69 -17.38
N ILE A 60 -3.08 4.65 -18.19
CA ILE A 60 -2.93 6.08 -17.90
C ILE A 60 -3.73 6.48 -16.66
N VAL A 61 -5.00 6.09 -16.59
CA VAL A 61 -5.89 6.44 -15.47
C VAL A 61 -5.48 5.72 -14.17
N PHE A 62 -4.79 4.58 -14.26
CA PHE A 62 -4.19 3.92 -13.10
C PHE A 62 -3.22 4.85 -12.35
N SER A 63 -2.52 5.74 -13.06
CA SER A 63 -1.68 6.76 -12.41
C SER A 63 -2.50 7.73 -11.57
N LEU A 64 -3.69 8.13 -12.03
CA LEU A 64 -4.63 8.96 -11.26
C LEU A 64 -5.14 8.20 -10.03
N MET A 65 -5.51 6.93 -10.17
CA MET A 65 -5.91 6.07 -9.04
C MET A 65 -4.79 5.96 -8.00
N SER A 66 -3.54 5.82 -8.46
CA SER A 66 -2.36 5.74 -7.58
C SER A 66 -2.14 7.02 -6.79
N ILE A 67 -2.39 8.19 -7.37
CA ILE A 67 -2.33 9.49 -6.67
C ILE A 67 -3.41 9.56 -5.57
N LEU A 68 -4.65 9.19 -5.89
CA LEU A 68 -5.75 9.15 -4.91
C LEU A 68 -5.44 8.19 -3.75
N GLN A 69 -4.93 7.00 -4.07
CA GLN A 69 -4.50 6.02 -3.06
C GLN A 69 -3.33 6.53 -2.23
N ALA A 70 -2.37 7.24 -2.82
CA ALA A 70 -1.22 7.79 -2.10
C ALA A 70 -1.66 8.78 -1.02
N PHE A 71 -2.62 9.68 -1.31
CA PHE A 71 -3.24 10.55 -0.31
C PHE A 71 -4.02 9.75 0.74
N GLY A 72 -4.80 8.75 0.32
CA GLY A 72 -5.51 7.86 1.23
C GLY A 72 -4.57 7.12 2.19
N PHE A 73 -3.44 6.59 1.71
CA PHE A 73 -2.42 5.96 2.55
C PHE A 73 -1.71 6.97 3.46
N MET A 74 -1.42 8.17 2.95
CA MET A 74 -0.81 9.22 3.77
C MET A 74 -1.69 9.56 4.97
N PHE A 75 -2.95 9.90 4.76
CA PHE A 75 -3.86 10.23 5.85
C PHE A 75 -4.20 9.00 6.70
N GLY A 76 -4.36 7.83 6.08
CA GLY A 76 -4.69 6.58 6.77
C GLY A 76 -3.61 6.09 7.71
N HIS A 77 -2.35 6.02 7.27
CA HIS A 77 -1.23 5.64 8.13
C HIS A 77 -0.88 6.76 9.12
N GLY A 78 -0.95 8.02 8.67
CA GLY A 78 -0.71 9.18 9.52
C GLY A 78 -1.67 9.24 10.71
N ALA A 79 -2.97 9.06 10.47
CA ALA A 79 -3.96 9.00 11.54
C ALA A 79 -3.86 7.71 12.33
N GLY A 80 -3.79 6.56 11.64
CA GLY A 80 -3.83 5.25 12.26
C GLY A 80 -2.76 5.05 13.32
N ALA A 81 -1.49 5.37 13.01
CA ALA A 81 -0.39 5.27 13.96
C ALA A 81 -0.63 6.16 15.19
N ASN A 82 -1.05 7.41 14.99
CA ASN A 82 -1.35 8.33 16.09
C ASN A 82 -2.57 7.85 16.90
N ILE A 83 -3.63 7.34 16.26
CA ILE A 83 -4.80 6.76 16.94
C ILE A 83 -4.37 5.60 17.84
N SER A 84 -3.61 4.66 17.31
CA SER A 84 -3.17 3.48 18.05
C SER A 84 -2.30 3.87 19.25
N GLN A 85 -1.38 4.85 19.11
CA GLN A 85 -0.60 5.40 20.23
C GLN A 85 -1.47 6.07 21.28
N GLN A 86 -2.46 6.88 20.88
CA GLN A 86 -3.37 7.55 21.80
C GLN A 86 -4.25 6.53 22.56
N LEU A 87 -4.68 5.46 21.90
CA LEU A 87 -5.41 4.36 22.55
C LEU A 87 -4.50 3.61 23.55
N GLY A 88 -3.23 3.41 23.22
CA GLY A 88 -2.24 2.84 24.12
C GLY A 88 -1.99 3.71 25.36
N SER A 89 -1.98 5.03 25.21
CA SER A 89 -1.89 5.98 26.35
C SER A 89 -3.24 6.28 27.01
N LYS A 90 -4.31 5.54 26.67
CA LYS A 90 -5.69 5.70 27.17
C LYS A 90 -6.33 7.06 26.88
N ASN A 91 -5.81 7.82 25.91
CA ASN A 91 -6.35 9.11 25.48
C ASN A 91 -7.32 8.95 24.30
N ILE A 92 -8.53 8.46 24.61
CA ILE A 92 -9.55 8.14 23.60
C ILE A 92 -10.06 9.39 22.89
N GLU A 93 -10.10 10.52 23.56
CA GLU A 93 -10.58 11.77 22.95
C GLU A 93 -9.67 12.23 21.83
N LYS A 94 -8.34 12.25 22.05
CA LYS A 94 -7.38 12.53 20.97
C LYS A 94 -7.47 11.52 19.82
N ALA A 95 -7.67 10.23 20.13
CA ALA A 95 -7.87 9.22 19.08
C ALA A 95 -9.09 9.53 18.21
N ARG A 96 -10.21 9.99 18.77
CA ARG A 96 -11.41 10.42 18.03
C ARG A 96 -11.14 11.65 17.16
N ILE A 97 -10.35 12.60 17.66
CA ILE A 97 -9.93 13.79 16.90
C ILE A 97 -9.13 13.38 15.66
N TYR A 98 -8.12 12.51 15.81
CA TYR A 98 -7.33 12.02 14.67
C TYR A 98 -8.19 11.28 13.66
N ALA A 99 -9.09 10.39 14.10
CA ALA A 99 -9.94 9.62 13.21
C ALA A 99 -10.91 10.51 12.41
N SER A 100 -11.64 11.39 13.11
CA SER A 100 -12.60 12.28 12.45
C SER A 100 -11.89 13.27 11.51
N THR A 101 -10.81 13.91 11.97
CA THR A 101 -10.06 14.86 11.14
C THR A 101 -9.53 14.23 9.88
N SER A 102 -8.90 13.05 9.95
CA SER A 102 -8.36 12.37 8.77
C SER A 102 -9.43 11.86 7.83
N PHE A 103 -10.55 11.37 8.33
CA PHE A 103 -11.66 10.93 7.51
C PHE A 103 -12.25 12.09 6.70
N PHE A 104 -12.62 13.19 7.35
CA PHE A 104 -13.18 14.34 6.64
C PHE A 104 -12.15 15.04 5.74
N LEU A 105 -10.88 15.08 6.16
CA LEU A 105 -9.78 15.59 5.32
C LEU A 105 -9.61 14.76 4.04
N SER A 106 -9.74 13.43 4.14
CA SER A 106 -9.62 12.56 2.95
C SER A 106 -10.78 12.73 1.97
N ILE A 107 -12.00 12.94 2.47
CA ILE A 107 -13.17 13.27 1.63
C ILE A 107 -12.92 14.63 0.95
N PHE A 108 -12.45 15.63 1.71
CA PHE A 108 -12.17 16.95 1.17
C PHE A 108 -11.10 16.91 0.07
N VAL A 109 -9.97 16.22 0.32
CA VAL A 109 -8.90 16.07 -0.69
C VAL A 109 -9.40 15.28 -1.91
N GLY A 110 -10.17 14.20 -1.71
CA GLY A 110 -10.80 13.46 -2.81
C GLY A 110 -11.74 14.33 -3.64
N ALA A 111 -12.52 15.21 -2.99
CA ALA A 111 -13.39 16.18 -3.66
C ALA A 111 -12.58 17.24 -4.43
N VAL A 112 -11.51 17.76 -3.85
CA VAL A 112 -10.62 18.73 -4.52
C VAL A 112 -9.98 18.11 -5.76
N VAL A 113 -9.44 16.89 -5.66
CA VAL A 113 -8.87 16.17 -6.81
C VAL A 113 -9.93 15.91 -7.86
N MET A 114 -11.15 15.54 -7.46
CA MET A 114 -12.28 15.35 -8.37
C MET A 114 -12.60 16.65 -9.13
N VAL A 115 -12.78 17.77 -8.43
CA VAL A 115 -13.13 19.06 -9.05
C VAL A 115 -12.03 19.54 -10.00
N ILE A 116 -10.77 19.51 -9.55
CA ILE A 116 -9.63 19.90 -10.38
C ILE A 116 -9.51 18.99 -11.59
N GLY A 117 -9.62 17.68 -11.37
CA GLY A 117 -9.55 16.68 -12.44
C GLY A 117 -10.65 16.81 -13.49
N LEU A 118 -11.88 17.14 -13.07
CA LEU A 118 -13.00 17.38 -14.00
C LEU A 118 -12.82 18.68 -14.81
N ILE A 119 -12.28 19.74 -14.19
CA ILE A 119 -12.03 21.02 -14.90
C ILE A 119 -10.87 20.87 -15.88
N PHE A 120 -9.79 20.18 -15.49
CA PHE A 120 -8.57 20.05 -16.26
C PHE A 120 -8.39 18.64 -16.86
N MET A 121 -9.50 17.96 -17.21
CA MET A 121 -9.50 16.56 -17.64
C MET A 121 -8.50 16.30 -18.79
N ASP A 122 -8.61 17.04 -19.89
CA ASP A 122 -7.80 16.82 -21.09
C ASP A 122 -6.32 17.15 -20.87
N PRO A 123 -5.94 18.31 -20.31
CA PRO A 123 -4.55 18.58 -19.97
C PRO A 123 -3.96 17.53 -19.04
N MET A 124 -4.73 17.08 -18.03
CA MET A 124 -4.28 16.08 -17.07
C MET A 124 -4.04 14.72 -17.73
N MET A 125 -4.96 14.25 -18.59
CA MET A 125 -4.78 12.98 -19.32
C MET A 125 -3.61 13.06 -20.30
N ARG A 126 -3.42 14.18 -20.97
CA ARG A 126 -2.26 14.38 -21.87
C ARG A 126 -0.94 14.41 -21.09
N MET A 127 -0.89 15.09 -19.94
CA MET A 127 0.29 15.06 -19.06
C MET A 127 0.63 13.64 -18.58
N MET A 128 -0.38 12.81 -18.38
CA MET A 128 -0.20 11.39 -17.99
C MET A 128 0.18 10.48 -19.16
N GLY A 129 0.31 11.01 -20.39
CA GLY A 129 0.78 10.28 -21.57
C GLY A 129 -0.32 9.83 -22.54
N SER A 130 -1.53 10.39 -22.47
CA SER A 130 -2.62 10.07 -23.38
C SER A 130 -2.34 10.59 -24.80
N THR A 131 -2.41 9.71 -25.79
CA THR A 131 -2.40 10.05 -27.21
C THR A 131 -3.78 10.47 -27.69
N ASP A 132 -3.89 11.03 -28.91
CA ASP A 132 -5.18 11.44 -29.47
C ASP A 132 -6.17 10.27 -29.63
N THR A 133 -5.67 9.06 -29.86
CA THR A 133 -6.47 7.84 -29.99
C THR A 133 -6.93 7.27 -28.62
N ILE A 134 -6.14 7.47 -27.57
CA ILE A 134 -6.42 7.00 -26.22
C ILE A 134 -7.29 8.01 -25.45
N LEU A 135 -7.15 9.30 -25.72
CA LEU A 135 -7.80 10.38 -24.97
C LEU A 135 -9.32 10.22 -24.81
N PRO A 136 -10.11 9.83 -25.83
CA PRO A 136 -11.55 9.63 -25.67
C PRO A 136 -11.89 8.56 -24.62
N TYR A 137 -11.17 7.45 -24.62
CA TYR A 137 -11.33 6.36 -23.64
C TYR A 137 -10.85 6.78 -22.25
N ALA A 138 -9.69 7.43 -22.17
CA ALA A 138 -9.13 7.93 -20.93
C ALA A 138 -10.05 8.95 -20.25
N ARG A 139 -10.68 9.84 -21.03
CA ARG A 139 -11.65 10.83 -20.55
C ARG A 139 -12.86 10.17 -19.90
N ILE A 140 -13.45 9.16 -20.54
CA ILE A 140 -14.61 8.44 -20.02
C ILE A 140 -14.25 7.69 -18.73
N TYR A 141 -13.15 6.96 -18.74
CA TYR A 141 -12.74 6.17 -17.58
C TYR A 141 -12.32 7.08 -16.40
N ALA A 142 -11.52 8.13 -16.68
CA ALA A 142 -11.11 9.10 -15.67
C ALA A 142 -12.29 9.85 -15.05
N PHE A 143 -13.35 10.16 -15.80
CA PHE A 143 -14.56 10.75 -15.26
C PHE A 143 -15.14 9.92 -14.11
N TYR A 144 -15.33 8.63 -14.32
CA TYR A 144 -15.85 7.73 -13.28
C TYR A 144 -14.86 7.58 -12.12
N ILE A 145 -13.56 7.46 -12.38
CA ILE A 145 -12.54 7.36 -11.33
C ILE A 145 -12.45 8.64 -10.48
N LEU A 146 -12.60 9.81 -11.09
CA LEU A 146 -12.68 11.08 -10.36
C LEU A 146 -13.93 11.15 -9.46
N LEU A 147 -15.09 10.68 -9.95
CA LEU A 147 -16.29 10.55 -9.12
C LEU A 147 -16.07 9.60 -7.94
N ALA A 148 -15.32 8.50 -8.14
CA ALA A 148 -14.94 7.58 -7.09
C ALA A 148 -13.89 8.15 -6.12
N GLY A 149 -13.24 9.26 -6.46
CA GLY A 149 -12.09 9.80 -5.74
C GLY A 149 -12.32 10.01 -4.24
N MET A 150 -13.46 10.57 -3.85
CA MET A 150 -13.83 10.72 -2.43
C MET A 150 -13.98 9.37 -1.73
N ALA A 151 -14.60 8.39 -2.38
CA ALA A 151 -14.77 7.05 -1.82
C ALA A 151 -13.43 6.30 -1.73
N MET A 152 -12.57 6.41 -2.73
CA MET A 152 -11.26 5.76 -2.75
C MET A 152 -10.34 6.28 -1.64
N THR A 153 -10.21 7.59 -1.49
CA THR A 153 -9.36 8.19 -0.45
C THR A 153 -9.89 7.87 0.95
N SER A 154 -11.19 8.01 1.17
CA SER A 154 -11.81 7.76 2.48
C SER A 154 -11.85 6.27 2.84
N SER A 155 -12.10 5.36 1.90
CA SER A 155 -12.01 3.91 2.11
C SER A 155 -10.60 3.50 2.55
N CYS A 156 -9.58 4.09 1.92
CA CYS A 156 -8.19 3.85 2.28
C CYS A 156 -7.89 4.30 3.72
N VAL A 157 -8.39 5.46 4.11
CA VAL A 157 -8.26 5.99 5.48
C VAL A 157 -9.00 5.10 6.49
N LEU A 158 -10.26 4.76 6.22
CA LEU A 158 -11.07 3.93 7.11
C LEU A 158 -10.46 2.53 7.29
N ASN A 159 -9.98 1.92 6.22
CA ASN A 159 -9.30 0.63 6.27
C ASN A 159 -8.06 0.69 7.17
N ASN A 160 -7.23 1.72 7.02
CA ASN A 160 -6.05 1.92 7.85
C ASN A 160 -6.42 2.13 9.31
N ILE A 161 -7.37 3.02 9.63
CA ILE A 161 -7.80 3.29 11.00
C ILE A 161 -8.34 2.00 11.66
N LEU A 162 -9.22 1.25 10.98
CA LEU A 162 -9.74 -0.03 11.49
C LEU A 162 -8.61 -1.02 11.83
N ARG A 163 -7.59 -1.12 10.97
CA ARG A 163 -6.43 -1.98 11.25
C ARG A 163 -5.65 -1.50 12.46
N TYR A 164 -5.36 -0.21 12.57
CA TYR A 164 -4.63 0.37 13.69
C TYR A 164 -5.41 0.31 15.02
N GLU A 165 -6.72 0.20 14.97
CA GLU A 165 -7.56 -0.12 16.12
C GLU A 165 -7.62 -1.63 16.44
N GLY A 166 -6.88 -2.47 15.74
CA GLY A 166 -6.91 -3.92 15.91
C GLY A 166 -8.17 -4.59 15.37
N LYS A 167 -8.89 -3.92 14.44
CA LYS A 167 -10.13 -4.39 13.80
C LYS A 167 -9.90 -4.81 12.34
N ALA A 168 -8.77 -5.46 12.06
CA ALA A 168 -8.36 -5.86 10.71
C ALA A 168 -9.40 -6.71 9.96
N PHE A 169 -10.21 -7.49 10.67
CA PHE A 169 -11.29 -8.29 10.08
C PHE A 169 -12.36 -7.43 9.40
N TYR A 170 -12.79 -6.32 10.04
CA TYR A 170 -13.74 -5.40 9.42
C TYR A 170 -13.13 -4.66 8.22
N ALA A 171 -11.85 -4.31 8.32
CA ALA A 171 -11.10 -3.73 7.21
C ALA A 171 -11.05 -4.69 6.01
N MET A 172 -10.82 -5.99 6.25
CA MET A 172 -10.84 -7.03 5.23
C MET A 172 -12.20 -7.14 4.55
N ILE A 173 -13.28 -7.20 5.31
CA ILE A 173 -14.64 -7.33 4.74
C ILE A 173 -14.93 -6.17 3.78
N GLY A 174 -14.64 -4.93 4.17
CA GLY A 174 -14.91 -3.77 3.32
C GLY A 174 -14.14 -3.80 2.01
N LEU A 175 -12.83 -4.06 2.05
CA LEU A 175 -12.00 -4.12 0.84
C LEU A 175 -12.34 -5.34 -0.04
N THR A 176 -12.51 -6.51 0.57
CA THR A 176 -12.82 -7.74 -0.16
C THR A 176 -14.16 -7.64 -0.87
N LEU A 177 -15.18 -7.12 -0.18
CA LEU A 177 -16.49 -6.91 -0.79
C LEU A 177 -16.42 -5.93 -1.96
N GLY A 178 -15.70 -4.80 -1.80
CA GLY A 178 -15.48 -3.84 -2.87
C GLY A 178 -14.80 -4.48 -4.08
N GLY A 179 -13.73 -5.26 -3.87
CA GLY A 179 -13.02 -5.95 -4.94
C GLY A 179 -13.87 -7.00 -5.65
N VAL A 180 -14.61 -7.82 -4.90
CA VAL A 180 -15.52 -8.82 -5.48
C VAL A 180 -16.63 -8.16 -6.29
N LEU A 181 -17.27 -7.11 -5.75
CA LEU A 181 -18.31 -6.37 -6.47
C LEU A 181 -17.77 -5.70 -7.73
N ASN A 182 -16.53 -5.22 -7.72
CA ASN A 182 -15.89 -4.67 -8.91
C ASN A 182 -15.75 -5.73 -10.01
N ILE A 183 -15.24 -6.92 -9.71
CA ILE A 183 -15.10 -8.01 -10.68
C ILE A 183 -16.45 -8.41 -11.29
N PHE A 184 -17.48 -8.59 -10.44
CA PHE A 184 -18.83 -8.90 -10.92
C PHE A 184 -19.45 -7.74 -11.72
N GLY A 185 -19.24 -6.50 -11.28
CA GLY A 185 -19.71 -5.31 -11.97
C GLY A 185 -19.06 -5.15 -13.34
N ASP A 186 -17.76 -5.39 -13.46
CA ASP A 186 -17.04 -5.38 -14.75
C ASP A 186 -17.61 -6.43 -15.69
N TYR A 187 -17.79 -7.66 -15.19
CA TYR A 187 -18.41 -8.72 -16.00
C TYR A 187 -19.79 -8.31 -16.51
N ILE A 188 -20.65 -7.81 -15.64
CA ILE A 188 -22.04 -7.45 -15.98
C ILE A 188 -22.06 -6.22 -16.90
N LEU A 189 -21.39 -5.12 -16.52
CA LEU A 189 -21.50 -3.86 -17.25
C LEU A 189 -20.70 -3.87 -18.56
N VAL A 190 -19.53 -4.51 -18.60
CA VAL A 190 -18.69 -4.56 -19.81
C VAL A 190 -19.12 -5.68 -20.74
N ARG A 191 -19.38 -6.91 -20.22
CA ARG A 191 -19.64 -8.10 -21.06
C ARG A 191 -21.12 -8.30 -21.36
N VAL A 192 -22.02 -8.09 -20.37
CA VAL A 192 -23.47 -8.36 -20.57
C VAL A 192 -24.18 -7.13 -21.13
N PHE A 193 -23.94 -5.95 -20.53
CA PHE A 193 -24.56 -4.71 -21.02
C PHE A 193 -23.79 -3.99 -22.12
N HIS A 194 -22.60 -4.46 -22.47
CA HIS A 194 -21.75 -3.89 -23.52
C HIS A 194 -21.47 -2.39 -23.39
N MET A 195 -21.36 -1.90 -22.14
CA MET A 195 -21.12 -0.47 -21.88
C MET A 195 -19.67 -0.04 -22.17
N GLY A 196 -18.80 -0.97 -22.58
CA GLY A 196 -17.40 -0.67 -22.87
C GLY A 196 -16.66 -0.14 -21.63
N ILE A 197 -15.73 0.81 -21.86
CA ILE A 197 -14.91 1.38 -20.78
C ILE A 197 -15.72 2.19 -19.75
N ALA A 198 -16.87 2.74 -20.13
CA ALA A 198 -17.80 3.39 -19.21
C ALA A 198 -18.34 2.40 -18.17
N GLY A 199 -18.61 1.16 -18.59
CA GLY A 199 -19.05 0.08 -17.70
C GLY A 199 -18.01 -0.24 -16.64
N ALA A 200 -16.72 -0.37 -17.00
CA ALA A 200 -15.63 -0.61 -16.07
C ALA A 200 -15.47 0.56 -15.07
N GLY A 201 -15.49 1.80 -15.56
CA GLY A 201 -15.45 2.98 -14.70
C GLY A 201 -16.62 3.07 -13.73
N LEU A 202 -17.82 2.81 -14.19
CA LEU A 202 -19.03 2.80 -13.36
C LEU A 202 -18.98 1.69 -12.30
N SER A 203 -18.56 0.49 -12.68
CA SER A 203 -18.35 -0.65 -11.78
C SER A 203 -17.39 -0.27 -10.64
N THR A 204 -16.25 0.32 -10.98
CA THR A 204 -15.27 0.78 -10.00
C THR A 204 -15.87 1.83 -9.08
N THR A 205 -16.60 2.80 -9.61
CA THR A 205 -17.25 3.85 -8.80
C THR A 205 -18.21 3.26 -7.79
N ILE A 206 -19.13 2.42 -8.23
CA ILE A 206 -20.15 1.80 -7.37
C ILE A 206 -19.49 0.94 -6.29
N SER A 207 -18.54 0.09 -6.66
CA SER A 207 -17.85 -0.81 -5.72
C SER A 207 -17.05 -0.04 -4.68
N GLN A 208 -16.41 1.09 -5.03
CA GLN A 208 -15.68 1.94 -4.09
C GLN A 208 -16.62 2.62 -3.09
N TYR A 209 -17.77 3.13 -3.52
CA TYR A 209 -18.76 3.70 -2.59
C TYR A 209 -19.37 2.64 -1.66
N ILE A 210 -19.67 1.45 -2.16
CA ILE A 210 -20.15 0.33 -1.33
C ILE A 210 -19.07 -0.07 -0.32
N SER A 211 -17.81 -0.20 -0.75
CA SER A 211 -16.68 -0.49 0.13
C SER A 211 -16.55 0.56 1.24
N MET A 212 -16.59 1.85 0.88
CA MET A 212 -16.57 2.95 1.84
C MET A 212 -17.71 2.84 2.86
N PHE A 213 -18.92 2.60 2.39
CA PHE A 213 -20.10 2.48 3.26
C PHE A 213 -19.95 1.31 4.23
N VAL A 214 -19.50 0.15 3.75
CA VAL A 214 -19.26 -1.04 4.60
C VAL A 214 -18.17 -0.77 5.63
N LEU A 215 -17.12 -0.04 5.28
CA LEU A 215 -16.05 0.36 6.21
C LEU A 215 -16.52 1.38 7.27
N VAL A 216 -17.56 2.17 6.99
CA VAL A 216 -18.17 3.10 7.97
C VAL A 216 -19.06 2.36 8.96
N LEU A 217 -19.70 1.23 8.60
CA LEU A 217 -20.65 0.51 9.45
C LEU A 217 -20.10 0.19 10.87
N PRO A 218 -18.86 -0.29 11.08
CA PRO A 218 -18.34 -0.55 12.42
C PRO A 218 -18.33 0.69 13.32
N TYR A 219 -18.13 1.88 12.75
CA TYR A 219 -18.16 3.15 13.48
C TYR A 219 -19.58 3.54 13.87
N LEU A 220 -20.55 3.37 12.98
CA LEU A 220 -21.97 3.61 13.26
C LEU A 220 -22.52 2.63 14.29
N GLN A 221 -22.09 1.36 14.24
CA GLN A 221 -22.48 0.32 15.20
C GLN A 221 -21.76 0.45 16.56
N GLY A 222 -20.85 1.41 16.73
CA GLY A 222 -20.11 1.59 17.97
C GLY A 222 -19.13 0.46 18.29
N LYS A 223 -18.68 -0.29 17.29
CA LYS A 223 -17.71 -1.39 17.45
C LYS A 223 -16.26 -0.91 17.49
N THR A 224 -16.01 0.36 17.17
CA THR A 224 -14.71 1.03 17.17
C THR A 224 -14.56 1.92 18.41
N GLN A 225 -13.32 2.22 18.79
CA GLN A 225 -13.03 3.15 19.91
C GLN A 225 -13.03 4.60 19.41
N SER A 226 -12.51 4.83 18.21
CA SER A 226 -12.64 6.11 17.52
C SER A 226 -14.08 6.32 17.02
N ARG A 227 -14.39 7.56 16.68
CA ARG A 227 -15.71 7.96 16.15
C ARG A 227 -15.49 8.90 14.97
N LEU A 228 -16.40 8.83 13.98
CA LEU A 228 -16.41 9.70 12.82
C LEU A 228 -17.53 10.73 13.00
N GLN A 229 -17.21 11.83 13.67
CA GLN A 229 -18.19 12.88 13.95
C GLN A 229 -17.62 14.26 13.65
N PRO A 230 -18.35 15.16 12.96
CA PRO A 230 -17.87 16.49 12.62
C PRO A 230 -17.38 17.30 13.84
N LYS A 231 -17.97 17.08 15.00
CA LYS A 231 -17.58 17.79 16.24
C LYS A 231 -16.14 17.55 16.71
N TYR A 232 -15.53 16.44 16.26
CA TYR A 232 -14.13 16.10 16.57
C TYR A 232 -13.15 16.56 15.49
N VAL A 233 -13.65 17.12 14.40
CA VAL A 233 -12.79 17.67 13.35
C VAL A 233 -12.09 18.92 13.85
N THR A 234 -10.78 19.00 13.64
CA THR A 234 -9.99 20.15 14.04
C THR A 234 -9.01 20.56 12.95
N CYS A 235 -8.82 21.87 12.81
CA CYS A 235 -7.80 22.46 11.94
C CYS A 235 -6.54 22.86 12.73
N LYS A 236 -6.37 22.39 13.98
CA LYS A 236 -5.19 22.70 14.79
C LYS A 236 -3.92 22.25 14.06
N PRO A 237 -2.93 23.15 13.86
CA PRO A 237 -1.72 22.82 13.10
C PRO A 237 -0.94 21.62 13.69
N GLU A 238 -0.97 21.45 15.01
CA GLU A 238 -0.31 20.33 15.68
C GLU A 238 -0.86 18.98 15.23
N ILE A 239 -2.20 18.84 15.15
CA ILE A 239 -2.87 17.61 14.76
C ILE A 239 -2.64 17.32 13.26
N LEU A 240 -2.84 18.35 12.43
CA LEU A 240 -2.63 18.22 10.98
C LEU A 240 -1.18 17.89 10.67
N ASN A 241 -0.22 18.61 11.27
CA ASN A 241 1.20 18.34 11.07
C ASN A 241 1.58 16.91 11.47
N ARG A 242 1.05 16.38 12.57
CA ARG A 242 1.29 14.99 12.97
C ARG A 242 0.70 14.00 11.95
N ILE A 243 -0.50 14.24 11.43
CA ILE A 243 -1.10 13.38 10.39
C ILE A 243 -0.22 13.38 9.13
N PHE A 244 0.17 14.57 8.65
CA PHE A 244 0.99 14.71 7.46
C PHE A 244 2.37 14.09 7.63
N THR A 245 3.09 14.44 8.69
CA THR A 245 4.46 13.96 8.91
C THR A 245 4.53 12.46 9.10
N THR A 246 3.61 11.87 9.90
CA THR A 246 3.56 10.41 10.12
C THR A 246 3.10 9.67 8.86
N GLY A 247 2.30 10.31 8.00
CA GLY A 247 1.85 9.75 6.72
C GLY A 247 2.82 9.93 5.56
N LEU A 248 3.74 10.90 5.65
CA LEU A 248 4.68 11.24 4.59
C LEU A 248 5.52 10.06 4.06
N PRO A 249 5.98 9.09 4.90
CA PRO A 249 6.67 7.90 4.41
C PRO A 249 5.84 7.11 3.39
N SER A 250 4.54 7.02 3.59
CA SER A 250 3.64 6.30 2.68
C SER A 250 3.44 7.02 1.35
N LEU A 251 3.30 8.34 1.39
CA LEU A 251 3.23 9.17 0.18
C LEU A 251 4.53 9.10 -0.62
N SER A 252 5.67 9.26 0.06
CA SER A 252 7.00 9.20 -0.56
C SER A 252 7.27 7.83 -1.19
N ARG A 253 6.91 6.76 -0.51
CA ARG A 253 7.05 5.39 -1.04
C ARG A 253 6.23 5.21 -2.31
N GLN A 254 4.96 5.64 -2.33
CA GLN A 254 4.07 5.45 -3.47
C GLN A 254 4.52 6.28 -4.67
N GLY A 255 4.85 7.56 -4.45
CA GLY A 255 5.31 8.45 -5.52
C GLY A 255 6.65 8.00 -6.12
N LEU A 256 7.62 7.68 -5.28
CA LEU A 256 8.93 7.21 -5.75
C LEU A 256 8.86 5.83 -6.42
N ASN A 257 7.98 4.94 -5.95
CA ASN A 257 7.78 3.65 -6.59
C ASN A 257 7.27 3.80 -8.04
N SER A 258 6.32 4.72 -8.26
CA SER A 258 5.83 5.02 -9.61
C SER A 258 6.93 5.60 -10.51
N LEU A 259 7.73 6.52 -9.96
CA LEU A 259 8.87 7.11 -10.68
C LEU A 259 9.94 6.07 -11.03
N SER A 260 10.27 5.20 -10.09
CA SER A 260 11.26 4.13 -10.29
C SER A 260 10.80 3.10 -11.33
N THR A 261 9.51 2.78 -11.34
CA THR A 261 8.92 1.89 -12.35
C THR A 261 9.01 2.53 -13.74
N MET A 262 8.77 3.83 -13.85
CA MET A 262 8.93 4.57 -15.11
C MET A 262 10.37 4.52 -15.60
N VAL A 263 11.36 4.79 -14.73
CA VAL A 263 12.78 4.72 -15.08
C VAL A 263 13.17 3.29 -15.51
N LEU A 264 12.72 2.27 -14.77
CA LEU A 264 12.98 0.88 -15.08
C LEU A 264 12.44 0.50 -16.46
N ASN A 265 11.18 0.85 -16.75
CA ASN A 265 10.56 0.54 -18.05
C ASN A 265 11.22 1.29 -19.20
N THR A 266 11.54 2.58 -19.03
CA THR A 266 12.21 3.40 -20.05
C THR A 266 13.59 2.84 -20.37
N THR A 267 14.35 2.43 -19.35
CA THR A 267 15.68 1.86 -19.54
C THR A 267 15.60 0.47 -20.18
N SER A 268 14.62 -0.35 -19.79
CA SER A 268 14.39 -1.67 -20.39
C SER A 268 13.98 -1.60 -21.85
N ALA A 269 13.26 -0.55 -22.27
CA ALA A 269 12.83 -0.34 -23.64
C ALA A 269 14.00 -0.20 -24.64
N MET A 270 15.19 0.18 -24.16
CA MET A 270 16.40 0.25 -24.99
C MET A 270 16.87 -1.13 -25.49
N TYR A 271 16.40 -2.23 -24.87
CA TYR A 271 16.71 -3.62 -25.21
C TYR A 271 15.58 -4.33 -25.97
N GLY A 272 14.56 -3.59 -26.38
CA GLY A 272 13.43 -4.12 -27.14
C GLY A 272 12.24 -4.58 -26.29
N ASP A 273 11.17 -4.95 -26.98
CA ASP A 273 9.87 -5.26 -26.37
C ASP A 273 9.91 -6.51 -25.47
N ALA A 274 10.73 -7.51 -25.83
CA ALA A 274 10.89 -8.73 -25.03
C ALA A 274 11.51 -8.43 -23.64
N ALA A 275 12.45 -7.49 -23.56
CA ALA A 275 13.06 -7.07 -22.31
C ALA A 275 12.04 -6.34 -21.41
N VAL A 276 11.25 -5.42 -21.96
CA VAL A 276 10.19 -4.73 -21.23
C VAL A 276 9.15 -5.72 -20.73
N ALA A 277 8.71 -6.64 -21.58
CA ALA A 277 7.71 -7.64 -21.23
C ALA A 277 8.22 -8.58 -20.13
N GLY A 278 9.43 -9.13 -20.26
CA GLY A 278 10.03 -10.06 -19.30
C GLY A 278 10.22 -9.41 -17.93
N ILE A 279 10.80 -8.22 -17.86
CA ILE A 279 11.01 -7.48 -16.61
C ILE A 279 9.67 -7.08 -15.98
N SER A 280 8.68 -6.66 -16.78
CA SER A 280 7.35 -6.32 -16.28
C SER A 280 6.63 -7.53 -15.67
N ILE A 281 6.72 -8.71 -16.30
CA ILE A 281 6.15 -9.95 -15.78
C ILE A 281 6.83 -10.32 -14.46
N ALA A 282 8.17 -10.31 -14.39
CA ALA A 282 8.90 -10.58 -13.17
C ALA A 282 8.47 -9.64 -12.04
N THR A 283 8.35 -8.35 -12.31
CA THR A 283 7.90 -7.34 -11.35
C THR A 283 6.46 -7.60 -10.87
N ARG A 284 5.56 -8.04 -11.75
CA ARG A 284 4.18 -8.43 -11.36
C ARG A 284 4.16 -9.62 -10.41
N ILE A 285 4.94 -10.67 -10.70
CA ILE A 285 5.05 -11.85 -9.82
C ILE A 285 5.55 -11.43 -8.45
N VAL A 286 6.61 -10.64 -8.38
CA VAL A 286 7.17 -10.13 -7.12
C VAL A 286 6.18 -9.22 -6.38
N SER A 287 5.37 -8.44 -7.09
CA SER A 287 4.32 -7.61 -6.48
C SER A 287 3.26 -8.44 -5.74
N PHE A 288 2.92 -9.63 -6.23
CA PHE A 288 2.06 -10.56 -5.53
C PHE A 288 2.69 -11.04 -4.20
N LEU A 289 3.96 -11.40 -4.25
CA LEU A 289 4.70 -11.83 -3.07
C LEU A 289 4.88 -10.68 -2.08
N PHE A 290 5.10 -9.46 -2.59
CA PHE A 290 5.13 -8.24 -1.80
C PHE A 290 3.85 -8.00 -1.00
N CYS A 291 2.67 -8.30 -1.56
CA CYS A 291 1.40 -8.19 -0.84
C CYS A 291 1.36 -9.02 0.45
N VAL A 292 1.98 -10.21 0.44
CA VAL A 292 2.09 -11.07 1.63
C VAL A 292 2.97 -10.43 2.69
N ALA A 293 4.17 -9.97 2.30
CA ALA A 293 5.09 -9.28 3.21
C ALA A 293 4.46 -8.00 3.77
N LEU A 294 3.78 -7.22 2.90
CA LEU A 294 3.08 -6.00 3.29
C LEU A 294 1.98 -6.28 4.33
N GLY A 295 1.21 -7.35 4.15
CA GLY A 295 0.15 -7.74 5.07
C GLY A 295 0.68 -8.11 6.47
N ILE A 296 1.81 -8.83 6.54
CA ILE A 296 2.47 -9.15 7.82
C ILE A 296 2.93 -7.86 8.52
N GLY A 297 3.60 -6.97 7.81
CA GLY A 297 4.07 -5.70 8.35
C GLY A 297 2.93 -4.79 8.82
N GLN A 298 1.83 -4.76 8.06
CA GLN A 298 0.63 -4.00 8.43
C GLN A 298 -0.11 -4.62 9.63
N GLY A 299 0.01 -5.93 9.87
CA GLY A 299 -0.45 -6.58 11.10
C GLY A 299 0.38 -6.21 12.33
N PHE A 300 1.68 -5.99 12.14
CA PHE A 300 2.61 -5.55 13.20
C PHE A 300 2.41 -4.09 13.60
N GLN A 301 2.13 -3.18 12.65
CA GLN A 301 2.05 -1.74 12.90
C GLN A 301 1.10 -1.34 14.05
N PRO A 302 -0.16 -1.83 14.14
CA PRO A 302 -1.04 -1.51 15.26
C PRO A 302 -0.50 -2.00 16.60
N VAL A 303 0.12 -3.18 16.65
CA VAL A 303 0.71 -3.74 17.86
C VAL A 303 1.88 -2.87 18.33
N SER A 304 2.75 -2.47 17.41
CA SER A 304 3.88 -1.58 17.67
C SER A 304 3.41 -0.21 18.17
N ALA A 305 2.51 0.45 17.44
CA ALA A 305 2.01 1.78 17.77
C ALA A 305 1.29 1.82 19.12
N PHE A 306 0.45 0.82 19.40
CA PHE A 306 -0.30 0.71 20.65
C PHE A 306 0.61 0.52 21.86
N ASN A 307 1.53 -0.45 21.79
CA ASN A 307 2.45 -0.74 22.89
C ASN A 307 3.47 0.39 23.11
N TYR A 308 3.85 1.09 22.03
CA TYR A 308 4.65 2.30 22.15
C TYR A 308 3.91 3.40 22.91
N GLY A 309 2.64 3.65 22.58
CA GLY A 309 1.78 4.60 23.30
C GLY A 309 1.52 4.20 24.76
N ALA A 310 1.46 2.88 25.05
CA ALA A 310 1.35 2.34 26.39
C ALA A 310 2.68 2.30 27.15
N LYS A 311 3.79 2.76 26.56
CA LYS A 311 5.16 2.73 27.11
C LYS A 311 5.67 1.31 27.43
N ILE A 312 5.24 0.29 26.68
CA ILE A 312 5.67 -1.10 26.81
C ILE A 312 6.64 -1.42 25.66
N TYR A 313 7.85 -0.88 25.75
CA TYR A 313 8.86 -0.94 24.69
C TYR A 313 9.40 -2.35 24.45
N SER A 314 9.43 -3.17 25.51
CA SER A 314 9.81 -4.59 25.40
C SER A 314 8.91 -5.35 24.44
N ARG A 315 7.60 -5.05 24.40
CA ARG A 315 6.65 -5.66 23.47
C ARG A 315 6.83 -5.16 22.04
N VAL A 316 7.15 -3.87 21.86
CA VAL A 316 7.49 -3.32 20.52
C VAL A 316 8.69 -4.07 19.94
N LYS A 317 9.76 -4.24 20.74
CA LYS A 317 10.96 -4.97 20.33
C LYS A 317 10.69 -6.44 20.02
N LYS A 318 9.98 -7.15 20.90
CA LYS A 318 9.58 -8.55 20.68
C LYS A 318 8.70 -8.69 19.45
N GLY A 319 7.74 -7.78 19.24
CA GLY A 319 6.88 -7.74 18.07
C GLY A 319 7.65 -7.57 16.77
N PHE A 320 8.60 -6.66 16.75
CA PHE A 320 9.47 -6.46 15.59
C PHE A 320 10.28 -7.71 15.23
N TYR A 321 10.95 -8.32 16.22
CA TYR A 321 11.74 -9.53 15.96
C TYR A 321 10.88 -10.72 15.53
N PHE A 322 9.69 -10.89 16.09
CA PHE A 322 8.74 -11.92 15.63
C PHE A 322 8.34 -11.69 14.19
N THR A 323 7.94 -10.45 13.85
CA THR A 323 7.53 -10.06 12.49
C THR A 323 8.66 -10.24 11.50
N LEU A 324 9.87 -9.83 11.87
CA LEU A 324 11.05 -9.98 11.03
C LEU A 324 11.36 -11.47 10.78
N LYS A 325 11.40 -12.30 11.82
CA LYS A 325 11.70 -13.73 11.69
C LYS A 325 10.63 -14.45 10.86
N SER A 326 9.36 -14.26 11.18
CA SER A 326 8.26 -14.91 10.46
C SER A 326 8.14 -14.43 9.02
N GLY A 327 8.29 -13.13 8.79
CA GLY A 327 8.28 -12.55 7.46
C GLY A 327 9.47 -13.03 6.63
N THR A 328 10.68 -13.01 7.16
CA THR A 328 11.86 -13.51 6.44
C THR A 328 11.76 -15.02 6.14
N ALA A 329 11.28 -15.82 7.09
CA ALA A 329 11.07 -17.26 6.85
C ALA A 329 10.07 -17.50 5.73
N LEU A 330 8.90 -16.83 5.78
CA LEU A 330 7.87 -16.98 4.74
C LEU A 330 8.36 -16.48 3.38
N MET A 331 8.98 -15.29 3.35
CA MET A 331 9.51 -14.74 2.09
C MET A 331 10.66 -15.58 1.52
N SER A 332 11.48 -16.21 2.36
CA SER A 332 12.51 -17.14 1.91
C SER A 332 11.90 -18.39 1.24
N ILE A 333 10.85 -18.96 1.82
CA ILE A 333 10.12 -20.09 1.21
C ILE A 333 9.54 -19.68 -0.14
N LEU A 334 8.85 -18.53 -0.20
CA LEU A 334 8.26 -18.02 -1.43
C LEU A 334 9.34 -17.67 -2.48
N ALA A 335 10.48 -17.12 -2.04
CA ALA A 335 11.62 -16.82 -2.93
C ALA A 335 12.22 -18.10 -3.53
N VAL A 336 12.39 -19.16 -2.74
CA VAL A 336 12.88 -20.48 -3.24
C VAL A 336 11.90 -21.07 -4.26
N LEU A 337 10.60 -21.01 -3.99
CA LEU A 337 9.58 -21.49 -4.93
C LEU A 337 9.60 -20.67 -6.23
N ALA A 338 9.62 -19.32 -6.12
CA ALA A 338 9.67 -18.43 -7.27
C ALA A 338 10.96 -18.60 -8.08
N PHE A 339 12.09 -18.83 -7.43
CA PHE A 339 13.39 -19.08 -8.08
C PHE A 339 13.38 -20.40 -8.84
N THR A 340 12.90 -21.48 -8.20
CA THR A 340 12.88 -22.83 -8.78
C THR A 340 11.95 -22.90 -9.99
N PHE A 341 10.77 -22.31 -9.89
CA PHE A 341 9.75 -22.34 -10.95
C PHE A 341 9.70 -21.05 -11.78
N SER A 342 10.78 -20.27 -11.79
CA SER A 342 10.81 -18.95 -12.44
C SER A 342 10.43 -18.97 -13.91
N GLY A 343 10.94 -19.93 -14.68
CA GLY A 343 10.60 -20.06 -16.10
C GLY A 343 9.12 -20.40 -16.32
N GLN A 344 8.57 -21.33 -15.53
CA GLN A 344 7.16 -21.71 -15.61
C GLN A 344 6.24 -20.54 -15.22
N PHE A 345 6.59 -19.78 -14.20
CA PHE A 345 5.80 -18.61 -13.80
C PHE A 345 5.80 -17.54 -14.90
N VAL A 346 6.93 -17.27 -15.53
CA VAL A 346 6.99 -16.29 -16.64
C VAL A 346 6.22 -16.82 -17.85
N ALA A 347 6.38 -18.09 -18.23
CA ALA A 347 5.68 -18.72 -19.34
C ALA A 347 4.15 -18.70 -19.18
N LEU A 348 3.65 -18.75 -17.94
CA LEU A 348 2.21 -18.65 -17.66
C LEU A 348 1.61 -17.30 -18.12
N PHE A 349 2.40 -16.23 -18.13
CA PHE A 349 1.96 -14.91 -18.58
C PHE A 349 2.21 -14.70 -20.08
N ARG A 350 3.32 -15.20 -20.59
CA ARG A 350 3.69 -15.08 -21.99
C ARG A 350 4.56 -16.25 -22.45
N ASP A 351 4.04 -17.03 -23.38
CA ASP A 351 4.76 -18.16 -23.99
C ASP A 351 5.57 -17.65 -25.21
N ASP A 352 6.70 -16.99 -24.91
CA ASP A 352 7.63 -16.45 -25.89
C ASP A 352 9.05 -16.70 -25.34
N PRO A 353 9.94 -17.39 -26.10
CA PRO A 353 11.26 -17.78 -25.63
C PRO A 353 12.12 -16.60 -25.17
N ASP A 354 12.09 -15.47 -25.87
CA ASP A 354 12.90 -14.31 -25.53
C ASP A 354 12.39 -13.62 -24.24
N VAL A 355 11.06 -13.52 -24.10
CA VAL A 355 10.42 -13.00 -22.87
C VAL A 355 10.68 -13.93 -21.69
N ILE A 356 10.61 -15.25 -21.88
CA ILE A 356 10.90 -16.24 -20.83
C ILE A 356 12.35 -16.14 -20.38
N ALA A 357 13.31 -15.98 -21.31
CA ALA A 357 14.73 -15.88 -20.98
C ALA A 357 15.02 -14.67 -20.07
N VAL A 358 14.59 -13.48 -20.49
CA VAL A 358 14.78 -12.22 -19.74
C VAL A 358 13.98 -12.25 -18.43
N GLY A 359 12.71 -12.63 -18.48
CA GLY A 359 11.83 -12.65 -17.31
C GLY A 359 12.28 -13.63 -16.25
N THR A 360 12.81 -14.81 -16.64
CA THR A 360 13.37 -15.79 -15.72
C THR A 360 14.59 -15.25 -15.00
N THR A 361 15.52 -14.61 -15.73
CA THR A 361 16.73 -14.02 -15.14
C THR A 361 16.36 -12.87 -14.20
N ALA A 362 15.50 -11.96 -14.62
CA ALA A 362 15.01 -10.87 -13.80
C ALA A 362 14.32 -11.37 -12.52
N LEU A 363 13.45 -12.39 -12.63
CA LEU A 363 12.75 -12.96 -11.49
C LEU A 363 13.72 -13.62 -10.50
N ARG A 364 14.72 -14.35 -10.98
CA ARG A 364 15.75 -14.98 -10.15
C ARG A 364 16.57 -13.93 -9.37
N PHE A 365 16.97 -12.83 -10.00
CA PHE A 365 17.61 -11.74 -9.26
C PHE A 365 16.67 -11.15 -8.21
N GLN A 366 15.42 -10.90 -8.56
CA GLN A 366 14.44 -10.34 -7.61
C GLN A 366 14.12 -11.30 -6.45
N CYS A 367 14.26 -12.62 -6.60
CA CYS A 367 14.13 -13.59 -5.51
C CYS A 367 15.16 -13.36 -4.40
N ILE A 368 16.36 -12.87 -4.72
CA ILE A 368 17.38 -12.51 -3.73
C ILE A 368 16.87 -11.35 -2.88
N SER A 369 16.28 -10.34 -3.50
CA SER A 369 15.74 -9.18 -2.80
C SER A 369 14.55 -9.53 -1.90
N LEU A 370 13.73 -10.51 -2.27
CA LEU A 370 12.59 -10.96 -1.48
C LEU A 370 12.97 -11.43 -0.07
N VAL A 371 14.13 -12.04 0.10
CA VAL A 371 14.63 -12.48 1.42
C VAL A 371 14.98 -11.31 2.33
N LEU A 372 15.49 -10.21 1.78
CA LEU A 372 15.89 -9.00 2.52
C LEU A 372 14.78 -7.98 2.69
N MET A 373 13.74 -8.05 1.86
CA MET A 373 12.59 -7.14 1.86
C MET A 373 11.92 -6.99 3.24
N PRO A 374 11.74 -8.05 4.06
CA PRO A 374 11.18 -7.89 5.41
C PRO A 374 11.97 -6.94 6.28
N MET A 375 13.30 -6.94 6.19
CA MET A 375 14.17 -6.05 6.98
C MET A 375 13.95 -4.59 6.63
N THR A 376 13.96 -4.26 5.35
CA THR A 376 13.80 -2.88 4.86
C THR A 376 12.38 -2.36 5.12
N MET A 377 11.39 -3.19 4.84
CA MET A 377 9.98 -2.81 4.93
C MET A 377 9.49 -2.71 6.37
N TYR A 378 9.79 -3.72 7.20
CA TYR A 378 9.33 -3.70 8.60
C TYR A 378 10.11 -2.70 9.43
N GLY A 379 11.39 -2.43 9.09
CA GLY A 379 12.14 -1.31 9.65
C GLY A 379 11.45 0.03 9.39
N ASN A 380 11.08 0.31 8.14
CA ASN A 380 10.32 1.51 7.79
C ASN A 380 8.98 1.59 8.54
N MET A 381 8.22 0.48 8.58
CA MET A 381 6.93 0.40 9.27
C MET A 381 7.05 0.57 10.78
N LEU A 382 8.14 0.07 11.41
CA LEU A 382 8.43 0.31 12.82
C LEU A 382 8.57 1.81 13.10
N PHE A 383 9.44 2.51 12.38
CA PHE A 383 9.65 3.95 12.56
C PHE A 383 8.38 4.76 12.29
N GLN A 384 7.59 4.37 11.30
CA GLN A 384 6.29 5.00 11.01
C GLN A 384 5.29 4.78 12.15
N SER A 385 5.21 3.57 12.71
CA SER A 385 4.25 3.23 13.78
C SER A 385 4.54 3.94 15.09
N ILE A 386 5.79 4.28 15.36
CA ILE A 386 6.23 5.05 16.54
C ILE A 386 6.37 6.56 16.27
N SER A 387 5.89 7.03 15.12
CA SER A 387 5.93 8.45 14.69
C SER A 387 7.33 9.06 14.60
N ARG A 388 8.37 8.24 14.38
CA ARG A 388 9.71 8.72 13.99
C ARG A 388 9.75 9.00 12.49
N SER A 389 8.95 9.99 12.08
CA SER A 389 8.59 10.26 10.68
C SER A 389 9.77 10.57 9.77
N ALA A 390 10.77 11.31 10.26
CA ALA A 390 11.95 11.66 9.45
C ALA A 390 12.73 10.41 9.02
N ILE A 391 13.01 9.50 9.96
CA ILE A 391 13.72 8.25 9.67
C ILE A 391 12.84 7.35 8.78
N ALA A 392 11.54 7.24 9.08
CA ALA A 392 10.62 6.46 8.27
C ALA A 392 10.55 6.98 6.82
N THR A 393 10.48 8.30 6.62
CA THR A 393 10.48 8.91 5.28
C THR A 393 11.80 8.65 4.57
N PHE A 394 12.93 8.84 5.24
CA PHE A 394 14.25 8.56 4.66
C PHE A 394 14.38 7.10 4.20
N LEU A 395 14.00 6.13 5.04
CA LEU A 395 14.06 4.71 4.68
C LEU A 395 13.08 4.35 3.55
N ALA A 396 11.90 4.99 3.51
CA ALA A 396 10.95 4.82 2.41
C ALA A 396 11.53 5.36 1.08
N MET A 397 12.13 6.55 1.12
CA MET A 397 12.76 7.16 -0.05
C MET A 397 13.99 6.39 -0.51
N LEU A 398 14.77 5.87 0.41
CA LEU A 398 15.98 5.10 0.13
C LEU A 398 15.65 3.89 -0.75
N ARG A 399 14.70 3.07 -0.33
CA ARG A 399 14.28 1.86 -1.02
C ARG A 399 13.63 2.15 -2.36
N SER A 400 12.68 3.10 -2.38
CA SER A 400 11.80 3.30 -3.54
C SER A 400 12.37 4.25 -4.59
N GLY A 401 13.45 4.99 -4.31
CA GLY A 401 13.96 5.98 -5.25
C GLY A 401 15.45 6.28 -5.11
N LEU A 402 15.91 6.71 -3.93
CA LEU A 402 17.29 7.22 -3.75
C LEU A 402 18.39 6.19 -4.05
N VAL A 403 18.13 4.91 -3.88
CA VAL A 403 19.06 3.84 -4.26
C VAL A 403 18.62 3.17 -5.56
N LEU A 404 17.34 2.89 -5.75
CA LEU A 404 16.86 2.14 -6.93
C LEU A 404 17.11 2.89 -8.24
N ILE A 405 16.77 4.18 -8.30
CA ILE A 405 16.93 4.96 -9.55
C ILE A 405 18.40 5.06 -9.96
N PRO A 406 19.35 5.48 -9.08
CA PRO A 406 20.77 5.43 -9.42
C PRO A 406 21.28 4.03 -9.74
N ALA A 407 20.82 2.99 -9.03
CA ALA A 407 21.21 1.62 -9.30
C ALA A 407 20.81 1.18 -10.72
N VAL A 408 19.57 1.48 -11.16
CA VAL A 408 19.14 1.19 -12.54
C VAL A 408 20.04 1.88 -13.55
N ILE A 409 20.34 3.17 -13.37
CA ILE A 409 21.13 3.96 -14.32
C ILE A 409 22.59 3.48 -14.36
N ILE A 410 23.21 3.32 -13.19
CA ILE A 410 24.63 2.96 -13.10
C ILE A 410 24.86 1.51 -13.54
N LEU A 411 24.04 0.56 -13.05
CA LEU A 411 24.22 -0.83 -13.41
C LEU A 411 23.88 -1.10 -14.87
N HIS A 412 22.88 -0.39 -15.43
CA HIS A 412 22.64 -0.41 -16.87
C HIS A 412 23.85 0.05 -17.68
N ALA A 413 24.49 1.16 -17.29
CA ALA A 413 25.67 1.66 -17.98
C ALA A 413 26.88 0.71 -17.87
N CYS A 414 27.02 -0.05 -16.78
CA CYS A 414 28.15 -0.97 -16.56
C CYS A 414 27.89 -2.38 -17.13
N PHE A 415 26.68 -2.92 -17.02
CA PHE A 415 26.35 -4.32 -17.26
C PHE A 415 25.22 -4.54 -18.25
N GLY A 416 24.70 -3.47 -18.88
CA GLY A 416 23.60 -3.56 -19.83
C GLY A 416 22.30 -4.12 -19.19
N ILE A 417 21.63 -5.03 -19.88
CA ILE A 417 20.36 -5.61 -19.42
C ILE A 417 20.49 -6.34 -18.07
N ALA A 418 21.58 -7.08 -17.85
CA ALA A 418 21.83 -7.75 -16.57
C ALA A 418 21.92 -6.78 -15.39
N GLY A 419 22.41 -5.55 -15.64
CA GLY A 419 22.40 -4.49 -14.66
C GLY A 419 20.99 -4.03 -14.27
N ILE A 420 20.07 -3.94 -15.24
CA ILE A 420 18.67 -3.60 -14.99
C ILE A 420 17.98 -4.70 -14.18
N GLU A 421 18.18 -5.96 -14.54
CA GLU A 421 17.63 -7.13 -13.87
C GLU A 421 18.08 -7.21 -12.40
N ALA A 422 19.35 -6.86 -12.12
CA ALA A 422 19.93 -6.89 -10.78
C ALA A 422 19.66 -5.63 -9.94
N ALA A 423 19.22 -4.52 -10.54
CA ALA A 423 19.12 -3.21 -9.87
C ALA A 423 18.21 -3.24 -8.63
N GLN A 424 17.09 -3.94 -8.71
CA GLN A 424 16.16 -4.12 -7.57
C GLN A 424 16.85 -4.80 -6.39
N SER A 425 17.62 -5.86 -6.65
CA SER A 425 18.31 -6.63 -5.62
C SER A 425 19.43 -5.81 -4.96
N VAL A 426 20.19 -5.07 -5.76
CA VAL A 426 21.22 -4.16 -5.25
C VAL A 426 20.61 -3.07 -4.36
N SER A 427 19.46 -2.53 -4.78
CA SER A 427 18.73 -1.53 -4.00
C SER A 427 18.26 -2.10 -2.65
N GLU A 428 17.68 -3.30 -2.62
CA GLU A 428 17.24 -3.93 -1.36
C GLU A 428 18.40 -4.25 -0.43
N ILE A 429 19.52 -4.79 -0.95
CA ILE A 429 20.72 -5.09 -0.15
C ILE A 429 21.27 -3.80 0.48
N THR A 430 21.44 -2.77 -0.33
CA THR A 430 21.97 -1.48 0.14
C THR A 430 21.04 -0.86 1.19
N THR A 431 19.74 -0.87 0.95
CA THR A 431 18.74 -0.34 1.90
C THR A 431 18.71 -1.14 3.19
N ALA A 432 18.84 -2.48 3.14
CA ALA A 432 18.90 -3.33 4.33
C ALA A 432 20.14 -3.00 5.20
N ILE A 433 21.30 -2.85 4.56
CA ILE A 433 22.55 -2.47 5.25
C ILE A 433 22.41 -1.12 5.94
N ILE A 434 21.82 -0.13 5.26
CA ILE A 434 21.63 1.21 5.82
C ILE A 434 20.55 1.22 6.91
N SER A 435 19.49 0.41 6.78
CA SER A 435 18.38 0.37 7.75
C SER A 435 18.80 -0.25 9.09
N LEU A 436 19.70 -1.23 9.07
CA LEU A 436 20.08 -1.99 10.26
C LEU A 436 20.64 -1.12 11.41
N PRO A 437 21.58 -0.19 11.19
CA PRO A 437 22.08 0.70 12.24
C PRO A 437 20.99 1.54 12.91
N PHE A 438 20.03 2.05 12.12
CA PHE A 438 18.92 2.85 12.66
C PHE A 438 18.04 2.03 13.60
N ILE A 439 17.74 0.77 13.25
CA ILE A 439 16.93 -0.13 14.08
C ILE A 439 17.69 -0.52 15.36
N LEU A 440 18.97 -0.86 15.24
CA LEU A 440 19.79 -1.21 16.39
C LEU A 440 19.95 -0.02 17.35
N TYR A 441 20.15 1.18 16.82
CA TYR A 441 20.21 2.41 17.60
C TYR A 441 18.89 2.68 18.33
N LEU A 442 17.75 2.56 17.62
CA LEU A 442 16.44 2.72 18.24
C LEU A 442 16.26 1.79 19.44
N PHE A 443 16.57 0.51 19.30
CA PHE A 443 16.39 -0.46 20.38
C PHE A 443 17.35 -0.30 21.55
N LYS A 444 18.51 0.36 21.34
CA LYS A 444 19.43 0.77 22.41
C LYS A 444 18.91 1.99 23.18
N THR A 445 18.16 2.86 22.51
CA THR A 445 17.61 4.09 23.12
C THR A 445 16.27 3.89 23.80
N PHE A 446 15.64 2.72 23.66
CA PHE A 446 14.42 2.43 24.38
C PHE A 446 14.66 2.34 25.88
N PRO A 447 13.94 3.14 26.70
CA PRO A 447 14.01 3.05 28.16
C PRO A 447 13.36 1.76 28.67
N GLU A 448 13.45 1.55 29.97
CA GLU A 448 12.65 0.51 30.63
C GLU A 448 11.16 0.76 30.48
N ASP A 449 10.38 -0.31 30.49
CA ASP A 449 8.92 -0.21 30.36
C ASP A 449 8.33 0.71 31.44
N GLY A 450 7.40 1.59 31.00
CA GLY A 450 6.74 2.56 31.88
C GLY A 450 7.44 3.94 31.95
N ARG A 451 8.67 4.10 31.45
CA ARG A 451 9.37 5.40 31.45
C ARG A 451 9.13 6.17 30.15
N ASP A 452 9.29 7.48 30.21
CA ASP A 452 9.27 8.32 28.99
C ASP A 452 10.61 8.22 28.24
N ILE A 453 10.56 8.41 26.93
CA ILE A 453 11.76 8.58 26.11
C ILE A 453 12.25 10.02 26.34
N ILE A 454 13.45 10.16 26.84
CA ILE A 454 14.14 11.45 27.07
C ILE A 454 14.58 12.06 25.74
#